data_cc1da3a5651a500068112b0d4a0a150a
#
_entry.id   cc1da3a5651a500068112b0d4a0a150a
#
_cell.length_a   1.000
_cell.length_b   1.000
_cell.length_c   1.000
_cell.angle_alpha   90.00
_cell.angle_beta   90.00
_cell.angle_gamma   90.00
#
_symmetry.space_group_name_H-M   'P 1'
#
loop_
_entity.id
_entity.type
_entity.pdbx_description
1 polymer ?
#
loop_
_entity_poly.entity_id
_entity_poly.type
_entity_poly.pdbx_seq_one_letter_code
_entity_poly.pdbx_strand_id
1 'polypeptide(L)'
;GIISVVMFVQLVPKFLKADVDAENAKLPDAPVSKSEGDKSLLTVDGPGVFVVCVAIALGALIGAIKIPLGGGATFSLGTGGGAIIAGIFVSAIGHCGKIKLTAPKSTLMPLRDLGIAWFLLQNGAGAGPKFVSTLKQYGIMLFLVGAVMSVVAIIFAYVVARYLCKMPLFGALGATTGAMTSAPSLNALITVTGNDKVASF
;
A
#
# COMPACT_ATOMS: atom_id res chain seq x y z
N GLY A 1 -2.23 -16.09 -2.18
CA GLY A 1 -2.39 -14.72 -2.70
C GLY A 1 -1.05 -14.05 -2.98
N ILE A 2 -0.21 -13.77 -1.96
CA ILE A 2 1.04 -13.01 -2.13
C ILE A 2 1.98 -13.66 -3.17
N ILE A 3 2.20 -14.97 -3.08
CA ILE A 3 3.06 -15.70 -4.03
C ILE A 3 2.54 -15.55 -5.46
N SER A 4 1.23 -15.66 -5.66
CA SER A 4 0.62 -15.52 -6.99
C SER A 4 0.83 -14.11 -7.58
N VAL A 5 0.70 -13.06 -6.74
CA VAL A 5 0.94 -11.67 -7.18
C VAL A 5 2.40 -11.44 -7.51
N VAL A 6 3.34 -11.90 -6.66
CA VAL A 6 4.79 -11.78 -6.89
C VAL A 6 5.18 -12.47 -8.19
N MET A 7 4.72 -13.71 -8.39
CA MET A 7 4.99 -14.45 -9.64
C MET A 7 4.41 -13.73 -10.86
N PHE A 8 3.18 -13.25 -10.77
CA PHE A 8 2.53 -12.52 -11.86
C PHE A 8 3.32 -11.27 -12.27
N VAL A 9 3.69 -10.44 -11.29
CA VAL A 9 4.43 -9.20 -11.50
C VAL A 9 5.83 -9.44 -12.10
N GLN A 10 6.48 -10.55 -11.75
CA GLN A 10 7.80 -10.90 -12.30
C GLN A 10 7.70 -11.58 -13.67
N LEU A 11 6.65 -12.36 -13.92
CA LEU A 11 6.50 -13.12 -15.17
C LEU A 11 5.93 -12.27 -16.30
N VAL A 12 4.98 -11.39 -16.03
CA VAL A 12 4.31 -10.57 -17.08
C VAL A 12 5.29 -9.75 -17.91
N PRO A 13 6.25 -9.00 -17.33
CA PRO A 13 7.23 -8.26 -18.13
C PRO A 13 8.11 -9.19 -18.99
N LYS A 14 8.45 -10.37 -18.46
CA LYS A 14 9.25 -11.36 -19.20
C LYS A 14 8.45 -11.99 -20.36
N PHE A 15 7.19 -12.34 -20.15
CA PHE A 15 6.31 -12.90 -21.18
C PHE A 15 6.04 -11.92 -22.31
N LEU A 16 5.82 -10.65 -21.95
CA LEU A 16 5.57 -9.57 -22.90
C LEU A 16 6.86 -9.05 -23.56
N LYS A 17 8.05 -9.59 -23.17
CA LYS A 17 9.35 -9.09 -23.64
C LYS A 17 9.43 -7.55 -23.55
N ALA A 18 8.88 -7.00 -22.48
CA ALA A 18 8.80 -5.56 -22.29
C ALA A 18 10.21 -4.98 -22.13
N ASP A 19 10.51 -3.95 -22.90
CA ASP A 19 11.71 -3.16 -22.70
C ASP A 19 11.49 -2.28 -21.45
N VAL A 20 12.27 -2.58 -20.40
CA VAL A 20 12.15 -1.94 -19.10
C VAL A 20 12.38 -0.44 -19.20
N ASP A 21 13.34 -0.02 -20.00
CA ASP A 21 13.69 1.40 -20.15
C ASP A 21 12.60 2.16 -20.92
N ALA A 22 12.07 1.57 -21.98
CA ALA A 22 11.01 2.17 -22.77
C ALA A 22 9.68 2.26 -22.00
N GLU A 23 9.36 1.29 -21.17
CA GLU A 23 8.14 1.31 -20.35
C GLU A 23 8.30 2.23 -19.12
N ASN A 24 9.49 2.32 -18.52
CA ASN A 24 9.78 3.28 -17.46
C ASN A 24 9.65 4.74 -17.93
N ALA A 25 10.02 5.03 -19.17
CA ALA A 25 9.87 6.37 -19.75
C ALA A 25 8.41 6.81 -19.93
N LYS A 26 7.46 5.86 -19.97
CA LYS A 26 6.03 6.14 -20.06
C LYS A 26 5.35 6.42 -18.72
N LEU A 27 6.08 6.18 -17.62
CA LEU A 27 5.54 6.47 -16.30
C LEU A 27 5.54 7.99 -16.07
N PRO A 28 4.40 8.60 -15.72
CA PRO A 28 4.36 10.00 -15.35
C PRO A 28 5.25 10.24 -14.13
N ASP A 29 5.87 11.41 -14.09
CA ASP A 29 6.60 11.82 -12.91
C ASP A 29 5.65 11.86 -11.72
N ALA A 30 5.96 11.09 -10.68
CA ALA A 30 5.23 11.19 -9.43
C ALA A 30 5.22 12.68 -9.02
N PRO A 31 4.08 13.20 -8.53
CA PRO A 31 4.06 14.56 -8.00
C PRO A 31 5.12 14.61 -6.90
N VAL A 32 6.25 15.21 -7.23
CA VAL A 32 7.30 15.47 -6.25
C VAL A 32 6.67 16.43 -5.27
N SER A 33 6.29 15.94 -4.10
CA SER A 33 6.00 16.80 -2.97
C SER A 33 7.25 17.68 -2.80
N LYS A 34 7.19 18.89 -3.36
CA LYS A 34 8.25 19.90 -3.19
C LYS A 34 8.27 20.26 -1.73
N SER A 35 9.04 19.51 -0.98
CA SER A 35 9.53 19.94 0.32
C SER A 35 10.70 20.90 0.05
N GLU A 36 10.44 21.98 -0.69
CA GLU A 36 11.36 23.12 -0.69
C GLU A 36 11.27 23.76 0.69
N GLY A 37 12.39 23.71 1.37
CA GLY A 37 12.57 24.19 2.70
C GLY A 37 12.29 25.68 2.79
N ASP A 38 11.12 26.02 3.25
CA ASP A 38 10.92 27.32 3.85
C ASP A 38 11.63 27.31 5.21
N LYS A 39 12.79 27.98 5.23
CA LYS A 39 13.70 28.07 6.38
C LYS A 39 13.08 28.77 7.59
N SER A 40 11.83 29.23 7.49
CA SER A 40 11.13 29.97 8.53
C SER A 40 10.23 29.10 9.40
N LEU A 41 10.03 27.81 9.06
CA LEU A 41 9.14 26.91 9.78
C LEU A 41 9.87 26.21 10.93
N LEU A 42 9.29 26.26 12.13
CA LEU A 42 9.77 25.53 13.29
C LEU A 42 9.47 24.03 13.12
N THR A 43 10.53 23.21 13.15
CA THR A 43 10.42 21.76 13.27
C THR A 43 10.30 21.41 14.76
N VAL A 44 9.25 20.73 15.16
CA VAL A 44 9.02 20.33 16.56
C VAL A 44 10.06 19.29 16.99
N ASP A 45 10.38 18.35 16.05
CA ASP A 45 11.47 17.40 16.21
C ASP A 45 12.22 17.25 14.89
N GLY A 46 13.55 17.14 14.94
CA GLY A 46 14.39 16.97 13.76
C GLY A 46 14.02 15.74 12.92
N PRO A 47 13.75 14.56 13.53
CA PRO A 47 13.34 13.35 12.82
C PRO A 47 11.92 13.39 12.27
N GLY A 48 11.01 14.25 12.76
CA GLY A 48 9.61 14.28 12.33
C GLY A 48 8.74 13.14 12.87
N VAL A 49 9.19 12.41 13.89
CA VAL A 49 8.46 11.30 14.50
C VAL A 49 7.21 11.78 15.20
N PHE A 50 7.25 12.96 15.82
CA PHE A 50 6.11 13.58 16.47
C PHE A 50 4.93 13.75 15.51
N VAL A 51 5.19 14.22 14.31
CA VAL A 51 4.16 14.42 13.26
C VAL A 51 3.52 13.08 12.89
N VAL A 52 4.31 12.01 12.78
CA VAL A 52 3.80 10.67 12.49
C VAL A 52 2.91 10.17 13.64
N CYS A 53 3.34 10.36 14.90
CA CYS A 53 2.54 9.99 16.07
C CYS A 53 1.20 10.74 16.11
N VAL A 54 1.20 12.04 15.82
CA VAL A 54 -0.03 12.86 15.74
C VAL A 54 -0.95 12.33 14.62
N ALA A 55 -0.41 12.03 13.45
CA ALA A 55 -1.18 11.47 12.34
C ALA A 55 -1.81 10.11 12.70
N ILE A 56 -1.07 9.24 13.40
CA ILE A 56 -1.59 7.95 13.87
C ILE A 56 -2.69 8.15 14.92
N ALA A 57 -2.50 9.04 15.88
CA ALA A 57 -3.49 9.32 16.91
C ALA A 57 -4.79 9.88 16.31
N LEU A 58 -4.70 10.87 15.42
CA LEU A 58 -5.84 11.39 14.67
C LEU A 58 -6.52 10.31 13.83
N GLY A 59 -5.72 9.46 13.19
CA GLY A 59 -6.22 8.33 12.42
C GLY A 59 -6.98 7.31 13.24
N ALA A 60 -6.51 7.01 14.44
CA ALA A 60 -7.20 6.13 15.37
C ALA A 60 -8.57 6.71 15.80
N LEU A 61 -8.63 8.03 16.06
CA LEU A 61 -9.88 8.72 16.38
C LEU A 61 -10.86 8.68 15.20
N ILE A 62 -10.41 9.00 13.99
CA ILE A 62 -11.23 8.95 12.77
C ILE A 62 -11.71 7.52 12.49
N GLY A 63 -10.82 6.55 12.65
CA GLY A 63 -11.13 5.14 12.42
C GLY A 63 -12.10 4.53 13.43
N ALA A 64 -12.18 5.09 14.64
CA ALA A 64 -13.11 4.66 15.67
C ALA A 64 -14.55 5.14 15.44
N ILE A 65 -14.76 6.10 14.53
CA ILE A 65 -16.10 6.63 14.23
C ILE A 65 -16.93 5.54 13.56
N LYS A 66 -18.03 5.17 14.19
CA LYS A 66 -19.02 4.22 13.67
C LYS A 66 -20.22 4.98 13.13
N ILE A 67 -20.48 4.86 11.85
CA ILE A 67 -21.63 5.48 11.19
C ILE A 67 -22.73 4.44 11.05
N PRO A 68 -23.89 4.59 11.70
CA PRO A 68 -25.01 3.67 11.51
C PRO A 68 -25.60 3.88 10.10
N LEU A 69 -25.63 2.80 9.29
CA LEU A 69 -26.19 2.84 7.94
C LEU A 69 -27.69 2.45 7.91
N GLY A 70 -28.31 2.17 9.05
CA GLY A 70 -29.66 1.64 9.11
C GLY A 70 -29.69 0.11 8.99
N GLY A 71 -30.81 -0.52 9.40
CA GLY A 71 -30.93 -1.98 9.34
C GLY A 71 -29.98 -2.78 10.23
N GLY A 72 -29.38 -2.14 11.25
CA GLY A 72 -28.41 -2.82 12.15
C GLY A 72 -26.98 -2.90 11.64
N ALA A 73 -26.70 -2.41 10.43
CA ALA A 73 -25.35 -2.34 9.90
C ALA A 73 -24.65 -1.06 10.34
N THR A 74 -23.38 -1.16 10.76
CA THR A 74 -22.52 -0.02 11.08
C THR A 74 -21.32 0.00 10.16
N PHE A 75 -21.04 1.14 9.55
CA PHE A 75 -19.82 1.38 8.78
C PHE A 75 -18.77 2.01 9.68
N SER A 76 -17.55 1.49 9.67
CA SER A 76 -16.40 2.15 10.25
C SER A 76 -15.20 1.97 9.33
N LEU A 77 -14.39 3.01 9.20
CA LEU A 77 -13.14 2.97 8.43
C LEU A 77 -12.11 2.04 9.08
N GLY A 78 -12.27 1.74 10.36
CA GLY A 78 -11.26 1.03 11.14
C GLY A 78 -10.01 1.87 11.37
N THR A 79 -9.14 1.41 12.27
CA THR A 79 -7.91 2.13 12.64
C THR A 79 -6.96 2.32 11.45
N GLY A 80 -6.88 1.34 10.56
CA GLY A 80 -6.03 1.42 9.36
C GLY A 80 -6.51 2.46 8.36
N GLY A 81 -7.80 2.44 8.01
CA GLY A 81 -8.40 3.41 7.08
C GLY A 81 -8.34 4.83 7.63
N GLY A 82 -8.63 4.99 8.93
CA GLY A 82 -8.49 6.27 9.60
C GLY A 82 -7.07 6.82 9.56
N ALA A 83 -6.06 5.97 9.80
CA ALA A 83 -4.65 6.37 9.77
C ALA A 83 -4.21 6.84 8.37
N ILE A 84 -4.68 6.17 7.30
CA ILE A 84 -4.39 6.58 5.92
C ILE A 84 -4.98 7.95 5.64
N ILE A 85 -6.25 8.18 5.98
CA ILE A 85 -6.93 9.46 5.78
C ILE A 85 -6.22 10.56 6.57
N ALA A 86 -5.95 10.35 7.86
CA ALA A 86 -5.23 11.31 8.69
C ALA A 86 -3.84 11.63 8.14
N GLY A 87 -3.09 10.62 7.66
CA GLY A 87 -1.79 10.80 7.05
C GLY A 87 -1.85 11.67 5.80
N ILE A 88 -2.83 11.44 4.93
CA ILE A 88 -3.08 12.27 3.75
C ILE A 88 -3.40 13.71 4.15
N PHE A 89 -4.29 13.92 5.11
CA PHE A 89 -4.66 15.25 5.58
C PHE A 89 -3.46 16.00 6.19
N VAL A 90 -2.73 15.37 7.10
CA VAL A 90 -1.55 15.97 7.74
C VAL A 90 -0.49 16.31 6.69
N SER A 91 -0.26 15.42 5.73
CA SER A 91 0.69 15.64 4.63
C SER A 91 0.22 16.74 3.66
N ALA A 92 -1.09 16.81 3.37
CA ALA A 92 -1.65 17.82 2.48
C ALA A 92 -1.62 19.23 3.08
N ILE A 93 -1.85 19.35 4.39
CA ILE A 93 -1.73 20.63 5.10
C ILE A 93 -0.28 21.11 5.13
N GLY A 94 0.68 20.19 5.26
CA GLY A 94 2.12 20.46 5.20
C GLY A 94 2.67 21.31 6.35
N HIS A 95 1.92 22.27 6.85
CA HIS A 95 2.28 23.14 7.98
C HIS A 95 1.04 23.62 8.72
N CYS A 96 1.13 23.75 10.02
CA CYS A 96 0.09 24.39 10.85
C CYS A 96 0.69 25.64 11.50
N GLY A 97 0.33 26.80 10.94
CA GLY A 97 0.94 28.08 11.33
C GLY A 97 2.44 28.08 11.06
N LYS A 98 3.26 28.15 12.12
CA LYS A 98 4.73 28.11 12.05
C LYS A 98 5.34 26.71 12.20
N ILE A 99 4.52 25.68 12.41
CA ILE A 99 4.98 24.31 12.68
C ILE A 99 4.94 23.51 11.37
N LYS A 100 6.07 22.88 11.02
CA LYS A 100 6.19 21.99 9.88
C LYS A 100 5.58 20.62 10.23
N LEU A 101 4.60 20.17 9.44
CA LEU A 101 3.90 18.89 9.60
C LEU A 101 4.35 17.83 8.59
N THR A 102 5.56 17.94 8.08
CA THR A 102 6.13 16.97 7.14
C THR A 102 7.31 16.27 7.76
N ALA A 103 7.32 14.94 7.72
CA ALA A 103 8.45 14.13 8.16
C ALA A 103 9.39 13.83 6.97
N PRO A 104 10.72 13.79 7.18
CA PRO A 104 11.67 13.46 6.11
C PRO A 104 11.54 12.00 5.68
N LYS A 105 11.82 11.71 4.41
CA LYS A 105 11.77 10.36 3.85
C LYS A 105 12.69 9.38 4.59
N SER A 106 13.83 9.85 5.10
CA SER A 106 14.76 9.06 5.92
C SER A 106 14.13 8.49 7.18
N THR A 107 13.13 9.15 7.75
CA THR A 107 12.37 8.66 8.92
C THR A 107 11.16 7.84 8.50
N LEU A 108 10.44 8.26 7.45
CA LEU A 108 9.24 7.59 7.00
C LEU A 108 9.51 6.18 6.48
N MET A 109 10.63 5.96 5.77
CA MET A 109 10.94 4.65 5.21
C MET A 109 11.18 3.57 6.27
N PRO A 110 12.05 3.74 7.26
CA PRO A 110 12.22 2.76 8.34
C PRO A 110 10.95 2.53 9.16
N LEU A 111 10.16 3.60 9.43
CA LEU A 111 8.89 3.44 10.13
C LEU A 111 7.87 2.64 9.32
N ARG A 112 7.81 2.87 8.01
CA ARG A 112 6.96 2.06 7.10
C ARG A 112 7.34 0.59 7.17
N ASP A 113 8.63 0.28 7.06
CA ASP A 113 9.11 -1.10 7.04
C ASP A 113 8.87 -1.80 8.37
N LEU A 114 9.06 -1.10 9.48
CA LEU A 114 8.73 -1.58 10.82
C LEU A 114 7.21 -1.82 10.97
N GLY A 115 6.38 -0.88 10.49
CA GLY A 115 4.93 -1.02 10.51
C GLY A 115 4.44 -2.23 9.71
N ILE A 116 5.01 -2.46 8.52
CA ILE A 116 4.73 -3.64 7.70
C ILE A 116 5.15 -4.92 8.43
N ALA A 117 6.32 -4.94 9.03
CA ALA A 117 6.80 -6.11 9.78
C ALA A 117 5.86 -6.46 10.94
N TRP A 118 5.45 -5.48 11.73
CA TRP A 118 4.47 -5.69 12.81
C TRP A 118 3.10 -6.14 12.32
N PHE A 119 2.60 -5.54 11.26
CA PHE A 119 1.35 -5.96 10.64
C PHE A 119 1.39 -7.43 10.19
N LEU A 120 2.47 -7.84 9.52
CA LEU A 120 2.66 -9.22 9.09
C LEU A 120 2.81 -10.18 10.27
N LEU A 121 3.56 -9.79 11.31
CA LEU A 121 3.73 -10.57 12.52
C LEU A 121 2.39 -10.81 13.23
N GLN A 122 1.60 -9.76 13.42
CA GLN A 122 0.30 -9.85 14.08
C GLN A 122 -0.67 -10.75 13.29
N ASN A 123 -0.73 -10.59 11.97
CA ASN A 123 -1.57 -11.45 11.14
C ASN A 123 -1.09 -12.91 11.16
N GLY A 124 0.23 -13.14 11.09
CA GLY A 124 0.81 -14.46 11.19
C GLY A 124 0.55 -15.14 12.54
N ALA A 125 0.73 -14.42 13.63
CA ALA A 125 0.46 -14.91 14.98
C ALA A 125 -1.03 -15.22 15.18
N GLY A 126 -1.94 -14.42 14.63
CA GLY A 126 -3.38 -14.65 14.72
C GLY A 126 -3.88 -15.80 13.85
N ALA A 127 -3.31 -15.98 12.67
CA ALA A 127 -3.71 -17.03 11.73
C ALA A 127 -3.00 -18.37 11.99
N GLY A 128 -1.75 -18.35 12.47
CA GLY A 128 -0.91 -19.54 12.64
C GLY A 128 -1.55 -20.68 13.41
N PRO A 129 -2.07 -20.46 14.64
CA PRO A 129 -2.68 -21.51 15.44
C PRO A 129 -3.90 -22.16 14.78
N LYS A 130 -4.63 -21.39 13.97
CA LYS A 130 -5.84 -21.86 13.29
C LYS A 130 -5.54 -22.52 11.93
N PHE A 131 -4.36 -22.26 11.37
CA PHE A 131 -3.99 -22.72 10.04
C PHE A 131 -4.04 -24.25 9.93
N VAL A 132 -3.40 -24.96 10.86
CA VAL A 132 -3.34 -26.43 10.86
C VAL A 132 -4.72 -27.05 11.05
N SER A 133 -5.56 -26.51 11.96
CA SER A 133 -6.90 -27.01 12.20
C SER A 133 -7.80 -26.76 10.98
N THR A 134 -7.73 -25.60 10.37
CA THR A 134 -8.47 -25.28 9.15
C THR A 134 -8.06 -26.16 7.97
N LEU A 135 -6.74 -26.41 7.83
CA LEU A 135 -6.24 -27.29 6.78
C LEU A 135 -6.70 -28.73 6.98
N LYS A 136 -6.76 -29.22 8.23
CA LYS A 136 -7.30 -30.55 8.55
C LYS A 136 -8.81 -30.65 8.26
N GLN A 137 -9.57 -29.58 8.51
CA GLN A 137 -11.01 -29.55 8.36
C GLN A 137 -11.46 -29.42 6.90
N TYR A 138 -10.83 -28.53 6.15
CA TYR A 138 -11.24 -28.20 4.78
C TYR A 138 -10.31 -28.79 3.71
N GLY A 139 -9.16 -29.33 4.11
CA GLY A 139 -8.22 -30.00 3.23
C GLY A 139 -7.60 -29.09 2.17
N ILE A 140 -7.03 -29.72 1.15
CA ILE A 140 -6.37 -29.05 0.04
C ILE A 140 -7.35 -28.23 -0.84
N MET A 141 -8.64 -28.53 -0.76
CA MET A 141 -9.67 -27.87 -1.56
C MET A 141 -9.73 -26.37 -1.26
N LEU A 142 -9.61 -25.98 0.01
CA LEU A 142 -9.58 -24.57 0.41
C LEU A 142 -8.38 -23.82 -0.21
N PHE A 143 -7.23 -24.49 -0.26
CA PHE A 143 -6.03 -23.93 -0.88
C PHE A 143 -6.21 -23.74 -2.41
N LEU A 144 -6.78 -24.72 -3.09
CA LEU A 144 -7.03 -24.65 -4.53
C LEU A 144 -8.01 -23.54 -4.89
N VAL A 145 -9.14 -23.46 -4.15
CA VAL A 145 -10.12 -22.40 -4.35
C VAL A 145 -9.51 -21.02 -4.10
N GLY A 146 -8.74 -20.86 -3.01
CA GLY A 146 -8.06 -19.61 -2.71
C GLY A 146 -7.03 -19.22 -3.78
N ALA A 147 -6.30 -20.19 -4.34
CA ALA A 147 -5.35 -19.96 -5.43
C ALA A 147 -6.06 -19.50 -6.71
N VAL A 148 -7.13 -20.19 -7.10
CA VAL A 148 -7.95 -19.82 -8.27
C VAL A 148 -8.53 -18.41 -8.12
N MET A 149 -9.15 -18.11 -6.98
CA MET A 149 -9.71 -16.79 -6.70
C MET A 149 -8.63 -15.69 -6.77
N SER A 150 -7.43 -15.94 -6.22
CA SER A 150 -6.33 -14.99 -6.28
C SER A 150 -5.88 -14.73 -7.72
N VAL A 151 -5.74 -15.77 -8.54
CA VAL A 151 -5.34 -15.64 -9.95
C VAL A 151 -6.39 -14.86 -10.75
N VAL A 152 -7.67 -15.20 -10.57
CA VAL A 152 -8.78 -14.49 -11.24
C VAL A 152 -8.78 -13.01 -10.85
N ALA A 153 -8.64 -12.69 -9.55
CA ALA A 153 -8.61 -11.32 -9.07
C ALA A 153 -7.43 -10.52 -9.64
N ILE A 154 -6.23 -11.12 -9.72
CA ILE A 154 -5.03 -10.51 -10.30
C ILE A 154 -5.23 -10.20 -11.78
N ILE A 155 -5.72 -11.17 -12.55
CA ILE A 155 -5.97 -11.01 -13.98
C ILE A 155 -7.03 -9.91 -14.19
N PHE A 156 -8.10 -9.94 -13.44
CA PHE A 156 -9.16 -8.92 -13.51
C PHE A 156 -8.62 -7.53 -13.21
N ALA A 157 -7.88 -7.36 -12.11
CA ALA A 157 -7.27 -6.07 -11.75
C ALA A 157 -6.33 -5.56 -12.84
N TYR A 158 -5.48 -6.45 -13.39
CA TYR A 158 -4.57 -6.10 -14.48
C TYR A 158 -5.31 -5.70 -15.77
N VAL A 159 -6.33 -6.45 -16.15
CA VAL A 159 -7.15 -6.14 -17.36
C VAL A 159 -7.83 -4.78 -17.20
N VAL A 160 -8.43 -4.51 -16.05
CA VAL A 160 -9.06 -3.21 -15.77
C VAL A 160 -8.02 -2.08 -15.85
N ALA A 161 -6.88 -2.21 -15.16
CA ALA A 161 -5.84 -1.19 -15.16
C ALA A 161 -5.26 -0.96 -16.57
N ARG A 162 -4.99 -2.05 -17.30
CA ARG A 162 -4.33 -1.96 -18.61
C ARG A 162 -5.24 -1.50 -19.73
N TYR A 163 -6.48 -2.05 -19.81
CA TYR A 163 -7.38 -1.83 -20.94
C TYR A 163 -8.45 -0.77 -20.65
N LEU A 164 -9.00 -0.74 -19.44
CA LEU A 164 -10.04 0.22 -19.09
C LEU A 164 -9.42 1.57 -18.69
N CYS A 165 -8.42 1.56 -17.81
CA CYS A 165 -7.72 2.76 -17.37
C CYS A 165 -6.59 3.18 -18.32
N LYS A 166 -6.25 2.35 -19.34
CA LYS A 166 -5.21 2.62 -20.35
C LYS A 166 -3.84 2.98 -19.75
N MET A 167 -3.51 2.38 -18.61
CA MET A 167 -2.25 2.63 -17.93
C MET A 167 -1.05 2.01 -18.68
N PRO A 168 0.15 2.59 -18.60
CA PRO A 168 1.37 1.95 -19.07
C PRO A 168 1.57 0.61 -18.33
N LEU A 169 2.34 -0.32 -18.91
CA LEU A 169 2.49 -1.67 -18.39
C LEU A 169 2.88 -1.71 -16.91
N PHE A 170 3.92 -0.95 -16.54
CA PHE A 170 4.39 -0.93 -15.16
C PHE A 170 3.47 -0.17 -14.21
N GLY A 171 2.74 0.84 -14.68
CA GLY A 171 1.66 1.48 -13.94
C GLY A 171 0.51 0.50 -13.65
N ALA A 172 0.09 -0.29 -14.65
CA ALA A 172 -0.95 -1.30 -14.48
C ALA A 172 -0.51 -2.42 -13.51
N LEU A 173 0.76 -2.84 -13.54
CA LEU A 173 1.29 -3.80 -12.58
C LEU A 173 1.36 -3.20 -11.17
N GLY A 174 1.79 -1.94 -11.03
CA GLY A 174 1.76 -1.22 -9.75
C GLY A 174 0.35 -1.12 -9.16
N ALA A 175 -0.61 -0.67 -9.97
CA ALA A 175 -2.02 -0.63 -9.60
C ALA A 175 -2.58 -2.01 -9.19
N THR A 176 -2.16 -3.07 -9.88
CA THR A 176 -2.55 -4.46 -9.53
C THR A 176 -1.99 -4.86 -8.17
N THR A 177 -0.73 -4.54 -7.85
CA THR A 177 -0.15 -4.82 -6.53
C THR A 177 -0.87 -4.03 -5.42
N GLY A 178 -1.24 -2.79 -5.71
CA GLY A 178 -2.04 -1.96 -4.81
C GLY A 178 -3.44 -2.51 -4.57
N ALA A 179 -4.14 -2.92 -5.63
CA ALA A 179 -5.47 -3.54 -5.54
C ALA A 179 -5.46 -4.83 -4.72
N MET A 180 -4.36 -5.60 -4.79
CA MET A 180 -4.17 -6.81 -4.00
C MET A 180 -3.57 -6.54 -2.61
N THR A 181 -3.38 -5.27 -2.22
CA THR A 181 -2.81 -4.85 -0.93
C THR A 181 -1.50 -5.58 -0.57
N SER A 182 -0.66 -5.84 -1.59
CA SER A 182 0.54 -6.68 -1.44
C SER A 182 1.82 -5.85 -1.51
N ALA A 183 2.27 -5.32 -0.37
CA ALA A 183 3.54 -4.60 -0.29
C ALA A 183 4.77 -5.43 -0.73
N PRO A 184 4.87 -6.75 -0.43
CA PRO A 184 5.96 -7.57 -0.97
C PRO A 184 5.99 -7.63 -2.49
N SER A 185 4.81 -7.67 -3.13
CA SER A 185 4.72 -7.70 -4.60
C SER A 185 5.12 -6.37 -5.23
N LEU A 186 4.78 -5.25 -4.58
CA LEU A 186 5.23 -3.93 -5.00
C LEU A 186 6.76 -3.81 -4.92
N ASN A 187 7.36 -4.26 -3.82
CA ASN A 187 8.82 -4.27 -3.69
C ASN A 187 9.49 -5.16 -4.75
N ALA A 188 8.89 -6.31 -5.07
CA ALA A 188 9.35 -7.16 -6.15
C ALA A 188 9.27 -6.45 -7.52
N LEU A 189 8.20 -5.69 -7.78
CA LEU A 189 8.05 -4.88 -8.98
C LEU A 189 9.11 -3.78 -9.06
N ILE A 190 9.34 -3.04 -7.98
CA ILE A 190 10.37 -2.00 -7.90
C ILE A 190 11.76 -2.61 -8.20
N THR A 191 12.05 -3.79 -7.66
CA THR A 191 13.32 -4.49 -7.93
C THR A 191 13.48 -4.87 -9.40
N VAL A 192 12.40 -5.30 -10.06
CA VAL A 192 12.43 -5.69 -11.49
C VAL A 192 12.54 -4.48 -12.40
N THR A 193 11.88 -3.39 -12.06
CA THR A 193 11.84 -2.17 -12.89
C THR A 193 12.97 -1.19 -12.59
N GLY A 194 13.60 -1.30 -11.42
CA GLY A 194 14.59 -0.34 -10.95
C GLY A 194 14.03 1.07 -10.71
N ASN A 195 12.70 1.22 -10.63
CA ASN A 195 12.03 2.53 -10.60
C ASN A 195 10.93 2.58 -9.53
N ASP A 196 11.10 3.48 -8.56
CA ASP A 196 10.12 3.67 -7.48
C ASP A 196 8.82 4.32 -7.94
N LYS A 197 8.78 4.89 -9.16
CA LYS A 197 7.57 5.54 -9.71
C LYS A 197 6.40 4.55 -9.87
N VAL A 198 6.67 3.26 -9.97
CA VAL A 198 5.62 2.22 -10.04
C VAL A 198 4.78 2.14 -8.77
N ALA A 199 5.26 2.67 -7.65
CA ALA A 199 4.53 2.75 -6.38
C ALA A 199 3.53 3.92 -6.32
N SER A 200 3.49 4.78 -7.34
CA SER A 200 2.58 5.93 -7.39
C SER A 200 1.20 5.58 -7.96
N PHE A 201 1.04 4.35 -8.43
CA PHE A 201 -0.19 3.77 -8.98
C PHE A 201 -0.74 2.71 -8.02
#